data_adf309c519d93c9c1be9c5e5b9154e84
#
_entry.id   adf309c519d93c9c1be9c5e5b9154e84
#
_cell.length_a   1.000
_cell.length_b   1.000
_cell.length_c   1.000
_cell.angle_alpha   90.00
_cell.angle_beta   90.00
_cell.angle_gamma   90.00
#
_symmetry.space_group_name_H-M   'P 1'
#
loop_
_entity.id
_entity.type
_entity.pdbx_description
1 polymer ?
#
loop_
_entity_poly.entity_id
_entity_poly.type
_entity_poly.pdbx_seq_one_letter_code
_entity_poly.pdbx_strand_id
1 'polypeptide(L)'
;MFRNINPLGKFACILLVSLNTVSCVTETVDSPNAMKFSNAAVIAVQDPNIFVSKGSTFAWLPEAVHFYNDKRLENAPVKALIEKEITKNLLAKEVILVESVNGARFAIAYTAALESSLDDTAILRRFGLSPGNSQVPKDDSNIEKGSLIIYVFENKTNDIVWRSAAQAGVAFDMPMDERKVRIERVLAEMFQTFTVTE
;
A
#
# COMPACT_ATOMS: atom_id res chain seq x y z
N MET A 1 92.30 -11.42 -10.53
CA MET A 1 92.86 -10.13 -10.10
C MET A 1 91.77 -9.24 -9.59
N PHE A 2 91.73 -9.01 -8.29
CA PHE A 2 91.21 -7.88 -7.53
C PHE A 2 89.79 -7.30 -7.94
N ARG A 3 88.84 -7.00 -7.12
CA ARG A 3 88.65 -6.74 -5.66
C ARG A 3 87.18 -6.18 -5.57
N ASN A 4 86.42 -6.77 -4.70
CA ASN A 4 85.72 -6.14 -3.56
C ASN A 4 85.21 -4.73 -3.79
N ILE A 5 83.88 -4.53 -3.47
CA ILE A 5 83.39 -3.80 -2.29
C ILE A 5 81.87 -3.67 -2.38
N ASN A 6 81.16 -4.22 -1.39
CA ASN A 6 79.86 -3.75 -0.93
C ASN A 6 80.02 -2.34 -0.31
N PRO A 7 79.01 -1.49 -0.28
CA PRO A 7 78.23 -1.50 0.95
C PRO A 7 76.77 -1.05 0.86
N LEU A 8 76.09 -1.49 1.86
CA LEU A 8 75.02 -0.82 2.64
C LEU A 8 73.89 -0.07 1.90
N GLY A 9 72.74 -0.57 1.91
CA GLY A 9 71.83 -0.35 3.03
C GLY A 9 71.02 0.92 2.90
N LYS A 10 69.77 0.80 2.52
CA LYS A 10 68.73 1.67 3.05
C LYS A 10 67.35 0.94 3.00
N PHE A 11 67.00 0.40 4.15
CA PHE A 11 65.63 -0.01 4.43
C PHE A 11 64.71 1.23 4.38
N ALA A 12 63.82 1.32 3.43
CA ALA A 12 62.71 2.27 3.44
C ALA A 12 61.53 1.53 4.02
N CYS A 13 61.24 1.75 5.29
CA CYS A 13 59.96 1.40 5.91
C CYS A 13 58.86 2.21 5.25
N ILE A 14 58.07 1.58 4.40
CA ILE A 14 56.79 2.14 3.95
C ILE A 14 55.78 1.85 5.04
N LEU A 15 55.40 2.88 5.81
CA LEU A 15 54.29 2.87 6.74
C LEU A 15 52.99 2.84 5.93
N LEU A 16 52.35 1.68 5.82
CA LEU A 16 50.97 1.55 5.34
C LEU A 16 50.03 2.07 6.42
N VAL A 17 49.60 3.32 6.26
CA VAL A 17 48.48 3.88 7.03
C VAL A 17 47.21 3.30 6.46
N SER A 18 46.67 2.26 7.10
CA SER A 18 45.32 1.76 6.81
C SER A 18 44.31 2.75 7.34
N LEU A 19 43.68 3.54 6.44
CA LEU A 19 42.47 4.31 6.76
C LEU A 19 41.31 3.33 6.98
N ASN A 20 41.03 3.07 8.23
CA ASN A 20 39.75 2.46 8.60
C ASN A 20 38.63 3.51 8.43
N THR A 21 37.92 3.46 7.30
CA THR A 21 36.65 4.17 7.16
C THR A 21 35.61 3.43 7.99
N VAL A 22 35.31 3.96 9.16
CA VAL A 22 34.12 3.56 9.94
C VAL A 22 32.92 4.02 9.16
N SER A 23 32.31 3.13 8.37
CA SER A 23 31.00 3.36 7.79
C SER A 23 29.98 3.24 8.93
N CYS A 24 29.45 4.36 9.39
CA CYS A 24 28.25 4.37 10.21
C CYS A 24 27.09 3.85 9.34
N VAL A 25 26.81 2.57 9.45
CA VAL A 25 25.51 2.02 9.04
C VAL A 25 24.51 2.55 10.07
N THR A 26 23.71 3.53 9.68
CA THR A 26 22.53 3.90 10.43
C THR A 26 21.53 2.76 10.23
N GLU A 27 21.55 1.79 11.15
CA GLU A 27 20.43 0.86 11.25
C GLU A 27 19.20 1.70 11.61
N THR A 28 18.30 1.85 10.66
CA THR A 28 16.92 2.25 10.97
C THR A 28 16.37 1.16 11.87
N VAL A 29 16.24 1.45 13.15
CA VAL A 29 15.55 0.58 14.10
C VAL A 29 14.10 0.57 13.68
N ASP A 30 13.73 -0.38 12.80
CA ASP A 30 12.34 -0.68 12.55
C ASP A 30 11.70 -1.01 13.89
N SER A 31 10.72 -0.22 14.30
CA SER A 31 10.00 -0.47 15.53
C SER A 31 9.47 -1.91 15.49
N PRO A 32 9.75 -2.74 16.49
CA PRO A 32 9.34 -4.16 16.49
C PRO A 32 7.82 -4.36 16.28
N ASN A 33 7.04 -3.34 16.60
CA ASN A 33 5.59 -3.32 16.39
C ASN A 33 5.20 -2.99 14.94
N ALA A 34 5.97 -2.20 14.21
CA ALA A 34 5.67 -1.87 12.81
C ALA A 34 5.75 -3.10 11.89
N MET A 35 6.69 -4.03 12.15
CA MET A 35 6.81 -5.28 11.38
C MET A 35 5.72 -6.30 11.69
N LYS A 36 5.24 -6.37 12.93
CA LYS A 36 4.31 -7.41 13.40
C LYS A 36 2.91 -7.29 12.79
N PHE A 37 2.50 -6.10 12.35
CA PHE A 37 1.19 -5.82 11.75
C PHE A 37 1.27 -5.27 10.32
N SER A 38 2.40 -5.47 9.67
CA SER A 38 2.67 -4.93 8.32
C SER A 38 1.94 -5.69 7.21
N ASN A 39 1.50 -6.91 7.47
CA ASN A 39 0.84 -7.74 6.46
C ASN A 39 -0.66 -7.41 6.43
N ALA A 40 -1.14 -6.98 5.28
CA ALA A 40 -2.55 -6.90 5.01
C ALA A 40 -3.07 -8.28 4.58
N ALA A 41 -4.27 -8.63 5.05
CA ALA A 41 -5.02 -9.71 4.43
C ALA A 41 -5.84 -9.12 3.29
N VAL A 42 -5.65 -9.62 2.08
CA VAL A 42 -6.34 -9.13 0.87
C VAL A 42 -7.17 -10.25 0.26
N ILE A 43 -8.40 -9.93 -0.09
CA ILE A 43 -9.29 -10.80 -0.87
C ILE A 43 -9.88 -9.97 -2.01
N ALA A 44 -10.04 -10.59 -3.19
CA ALA A 44 -10.67 -9.93 -4.32
C ALA A 44 -11.49 -10.91 -5.15
N VAL A 45 -12.49 -10.37 -5.83
CA VAL A 45 -13.37 -11.07 -6.77
C VAL A 45 -13.58 -10.19 -7.98
N GLN A 46 -13.38 -10.74 -9.17
CA GLN A 46 -13.71 -10.12 -10.46
C GLN A 46 -14.76 -10.96 -11.17
N ASP A 47 -15.77 -10.33 -11.76
CA ASP A 47 -16.76 -11.02 -12.57
C ASP A 47 -16.09 -11.53 -13.86
N PRO A 48 -16.15 -12.84 -14.14
CA PRO A 48 -15.50 -13.41 -15.31
C PRO A 48 -16.22 -13.05 -16.63
N ASN A 49 -17.43 -12.53 -16.57
CA ASN A 49 -18.25 -12.22 -17.75
C ASN A 49 -18.18 -10.75 -18.17
N ILE A 50 -17.63 -9.86 -17.30
CA ILE A 50 -17.51 -8.45 -17.60
C ILE A 50 -16.03 -8.09 -17.79
N PHE A 51 -15.68 -7.81 -19.04
CA PHE A 51 -14.30 -7.52 -19.41
C PHE A 51 -14.01 -6.02 -19.31
N VAL A 52 -12.94 -5.69 -18.61
CA VAL A 52 -12.34 -4.36 -18.61
C VAL A 52 -11.17 -4.38 -19.60
N SER A 53 -11.20 -3.52 -20.62
CA SER A 53 -10.12 -3.44 -21.60
C SER A 53 -9.32 -2.16 -21.39
N LYS A 54 -8.07 -2.15 -21.90
CA LYS A 54 -7.27 -0.93 -21.99
C LYS A 54 -8.07 0.18 -22.70
N GLY A 55 -7.92 1.40 -22.25
CA GLY A 55 -8.69 2.54 -22.77
C GLY A 55 -10.14 2.62 -22.26
N SER A 56 -10.62 1.65 -21.45
CA SER A 56 -11.93 1.77 -20.81
C SER A 56 -12.00 3.02 -19.94
N THR A 57 -13.15 3.71 -19.99
CA THR A 57 -13.37 4.94 -19.22
C THR A 57 -13.89 4.64 -17.82
N PHE A 58 -13.28 5.29 -16.83
CA PHE A 58 -13.61 5.21 -15.41
C PHE A 58 -13.94 6.59 -14.87
N ALA A 59 -14.87 6.67 -13.93
CA ALA A 59 -15.10 7.86 -13.13
C ALA A 59 -15.28 7.49 -11.67
N TRP A 60 -14.98 8.41 -10.79
CA TRP A 60 -15.33 8.31 -9.38
C TRP A 60 -16.85 8.39 -9.21
N LEU A 61 -17.39 7.58 -8.29
CA LEU A 61 -18.78 7.62 -7.84
C LEU A 61 -18.83 8.23 -6.42
N PRO A 62 -18.86 9.56 -6.29
CA PRO A 62 -18.64 10.22 -4.99
C PRO A 62 -19.66 9.83 -3.93
N GLU A 63 -20.91 9.57 -4.32
CA GLU A 63 -21.99 9.15 -3.43
C GLU A 63 -21.80 7.76 -2.83
N ALA A 64 -20.94 6.93 -3.44
CA ALA A 64 -20.58 5.61 -2.95
C ALA A 64 -19.21 5.59 -2.25
N VAL A 65 -18.52 6.72 -2.18
CA VAL A 65 -17.27 6.85 -1.42
C VAL A 65 -17.57 7.10 0.05
N HIS A 66 -17.18 6.16 0.90
CA HIS A 66 -17.38 6.26 2.34
C HIS A 66 -16.04 6.20 3.07
N PHE A 67 -15.60 7.31 3.63
CA PHE A 67 -14.47 7.38 4.54
C PHE A 67 -14.97 7.67 5.95
N TYR A 68 -14.84 6.70 6.86
CA TYR A 68 -15.25 6.84 8.25
C TYR A 68 -14.15 7.57 9.03
N ASN A 69 -14.43 8.81 9.41
CA ASN A 69 -13.49 9.63 10.17
C ASN A 69 -13.27 9.07 11.58
N ASP A 70 -12.03 9.09 12.03
CA ASP A 70 -11.67 8.79 13.41
C ASP A 70 -10.78 9.88 13.99
N LYS A 71 -11.05 10.28 15.24
CA LYS A 71 -10.33 11.36 15.92
C LYS A 71 -8.85 11.07 16.19
N ARG A 72 -8.45 9.80 16.12
CA ARG A 72 -7.06 9.33 16.31
C ARG A 72 -6.23 9.39 15.03
N LEU A 73 -6.83 9.75 13.89
CA LEU A 73 -6.20 9.78 12.58
C LEU A 73 -6.22 11.19 11.98
N GLU A 74 -5.23 11.49 11.17
CA GLU A 74 -5.23 12.63 10.26
C GLU A 74 -6.11 12.31 9.03
N ASN A 75 -7.44 12.42 9.21
CA ASN A 75 -8.42 11.89 8.24
C ASN A 75 -8.25 12.46 6.83
N ALA A 76 -8.10 13.78 6.68
CA ALA A 76 -8.01 14.41 5.36
C ALA A 76 -6.77 13.99 4.57
N PRO A 77 -5.53 14.00 5.14
CA PRO A 77 -4.34 13.47 4.47
C PRO A 77 -4.45 11.99 4.12
N VAL A 78 -4.98 11.14 5.01
CA VAL A 78 -5.15 9.71 4.77
C VAL A 78 -6.14 9.46 3.64
N LYS A 79 -7.28 10.14 3.64
CA LYS A 79 -8.30 10.06 2.58
C LYS A 79 -7.69 10.44 1.23
N ALA A 80 -7.03 11.61 1.15
CA ALA A 80 -6.40 12.08 -0.08
C ALA A 80 -5.34 11.13 -0.61
N LEU A 81 -4.59 10.48 0.28
CA LEU A 81 -3.58 9.50 -0.08
C LEU A 81 -4.21 8.24 -0.67
N ILE A 82 -5.27 7.71 -0.07
CA ILE A 82 -6.00 6.55 -0.59
C ILE A 82 -6.53 6.85 -2.01
N GLU A 83 -7.20 7.97 -2.21
CA GLU A 83 -7.77 8.36 -3.50
C GLU A 83 -6.69 8.54 -4.58
N LYS A 84 -5.57 9.17 -4.21
CA LYS A 84 -4.41 9.33 -5.09
C LYS A 84 -3.83 7.98 -5.52
N GLU A 85 -3.64 7.05 -4.60
CA GLU A 85 -3.03 5.76 -4.91
C GLU A 85 -3.99 4.82 -5.66
N ILE A 86 -5.31 4.88 -5.40
CA ILE A 86 -6.31 4.22 -6.23
C ILE A 86 -6.22 4.73 -7.67
N THR A 87 -6.22 6.04 -7.84
CA THR A 87 -6.10 6.69 -9.15
C THR A 87 -4.83 6.25 -9.89
N LYS A 88 -3.69 6.26 -9.20
CA LYS A 88 -2.39 5.84 -9.75
C LYS A 88 -2.41 4.39 -10.22
N ASN A 89 -2.97 3.48 -9.42
CA ASN A 89 -3.06 2.06 -9.78
C ASN A 89 -4.01 1.81 -10.95
N LEU A 90 -5.12 2.55 -11.07
CA LEU A 90 -6.00 2.50 -12.24
C LEU A 90 -5.26 2.96 -13.50
N LEU A 91 -4.61 4.11 -13.46
CA LEU A 91 -3.86 4.65 -14.61
C LEU A 91 -2.74 3.70 -15.06
N ALA A 92 -2.09 3.00 -14.12
CA ALA A 92 -1.10 1.97 -14.43
C ALA A 92 -1.68 0.75 -15.16
N LYS A 93 -3.00 0.58 -15.17
CA LYS A 93 -3.72 -0.44 -15.95
C LYS A 93 -4.16 0.06 -17.33
N GLU A 94 -3.67 1.23 -17.75
CA GLU A 94 -3.95 1.84 -19.08
C GLU A 94 -5.46 2.12 -19.31
N VAL A 95 -6.20 2.40 -18.24
CA VAL A 95 -7.60 2.89 -18.33
C VAL A 95 -7.61 4.43 -18.33
N ILE A 96 -8.72 5.01 -18.76
CA ILE A 96 -8.89 6.46 -18.91
C ILE A 96 -9.81 6.96 -17.79
N LEU A 97 -9.31 7.90 -16.99
CA LEU A 97 -10.15 8.59 -16.02
C LEU A 97 -10.86 9.78 -16.65
N VAL A 98 -12.16 9.86 -16.46
CA VAL A 98 -13.00 10.96 -16.90
C VAL A 98 -13.70 11.60 -15.69
N GLU A 99 -14.08 12.87 -15.81
CA GLU A 99 -14.66 13.62 -14.69
C GLU A 99 -16.09 13.20 -14.36
N SER A 100 -16.87 12.87 -15.38
CA SER A 100 -18.30 12.59 -15.21
C SER A 100 -18.61 11.09 -15.28
N VAL A 101 -19.33 10.59 -14.27
CA VAL A 101 -19.85 9.22 -14.25
C VAL A 101 -20.71 8.94 -15.50
N ASN A 102 -21.49 9.90 -15.97
CA ASN A 102 -22.34 9.73 -17.15
C ASN A 102 -21.57 9.45 -18.44
N GLY A 103 -20.28 9.85 -18.51
CA GLY A 103 -19.39 9.58 -19.64
C GLY A 103 -18.52 8.34 -19.47
N ALA A 104 -18.57 7.71 -18.30
CA ALA A 104 -17.72 6.57 -17.98
C ALA A 104 -18.46 5.24 -18.24
N ARG A 105 -17.72 4.24 -18.72
CA ARG A 105 -18.23 2.88 -18.76
C ARG A 105 -18.27 2.26 -17.37
N PHE A 106 -17.25 2.55 -16.56
CA PHE A 106 -17.12 2.01 -15.21
C PHE A 106 -17.08 3.13 -14.17
N ALA A 107 -17.70 2.87 -13.03
CA ALA A 107 -17.60 3.71 -11.85
C ALA A 107 -16.75 3.03 -10.78
N ILE A 108 -15.99 3.81 -10.04
CA ILE A 108 -15.19 3.33 -8.93
C ILE A 108 -15.58 4.04 -7.63
N ALA A 109 -15.61 3.27 -6.56
CA ALA A 109 -15.83 3.77 -5.20
C ALA A 109 -15.04 2.94 -4.19
N TYR A 110 -14.96 3.44 -2.96
CA TYR A 110 -14.35 2.71 -1.85
C TYR A 110 -15.05 2.99 -0.52
N THR A 111 -14.86 2.09 0.43
CA THR A 111 -15.16 2.29 1.84
C THR A 111 -13.90 2.06 2.65
N ALA A 112 -13.54 3.02 3.50
CA ALA A 112 -12.43 2.91 4.46
C ALA A 112 -12.96 3.15 5.87
N ALA A 113 -12.69 2.22 6.79
CA ALA A 113 -13.17 2.28 8.17
C ALA A 113 -12.25 1.54 9.14
N LEU A 114 -12.28 1.92 10.42
CA LEU A 114 -11.78 1.12 11.51
C LEU A 114 -12.84 0.12 11.98
N GLU A 115 -12.42 -0.97 12.63
CA GLU A 115 -13.33 -2.03 13.13
C GLU A 115 -14.40 -1.49 14.08
N SER A 116 -14.07 -0.48 14.89
CA SER A 116 -15.03 0.19 15.77
C SER A 116 -16.17 0.90 15.01
N SER A 117 -15.96 1.24 13.75
CA SER A 117 -16.96 1.88 12.88
C SER A 117 -17.62 0.92 11.90
N LEU A 118 -16.91 -0.13 11.46
CA LEU A 118 -17.40 -1.13 10.52
C LEU A 118 -16.70 -2.47 10.79
N ASP A 119 -17.38 -3.35 11.51
CA ASP A 119 -16.85 -4.67 11.89
C ASP A 119 -16.90 -5.70 10.74
N ASP A 120 -16.24 -6.85 10.94
CA ASP A 120 -16.17 -7.92 9.95
C ASP A 120 -17.53 -8.46 9.53
N THR A 121 -18.49 -8.52 10.46
CA THR A 121 -19.85 -8.98 10.17
C THR A 121 -20.58 -8.01 9.26
N ALA A 122 -20.44 -6.71 9.52
CA ALA A 122 -21.00 -5.67 8.68
C ALA A 122 -20.36 -5.62 7.30
N ILE A 123 -19.02 -5.82 7.23
CA ILE A 123 -18.27 -5.92 5.97
C ILE A 123 -18.76 -7.11 5.15
N LEU A 124 -18.81 -8.30 5.74
CA LEU A 124 -19.29 -9.50 5.05
C LEU A 124 -20.73 -9.33 4.55
N ARG A 125 -21.61 -8.80 5.39
CA ARG A 125 -23.03 -8.60 5.05
C ARG A 125 -23.23 -7.57 3.95
N ARG A 126 -22.47 -6.48 3.96
CA ARG A 126 -22.63 -5.35 3.04
C ARG A 126 -21.91 -5.57 1.72
N PHE A 127 -20.71 -6.17 1.74
CA PHE A 127 -19.84 -6.27 0.57
C PHE A 127 -19.63 -7.71 0.09
N GLY A 128 -20.04 -8.71 0.87
CA GLY A 128 -19.85 -10.12 0.54
C GLY A 128 -18.38 -10.56 0.53
N LEU A 129 -17.50 -9.83 1.21
CA LEU A 129 -16.07 -10.13 1.36
C LEU A 129 -15.71 -10.13 2.84
N SER A 130 -14.78 -10.99 3.24
CA SER A 130 -14.21 -10.99 4.58
C SER A 130 -12.73 -11.38 4.48
N PRO A 131 -11.79 -10.42 4.51
CA PRO A 131 -10.37 -10.71 4.53
C PRO A 131 -9.92 -11.52 5.74
N GLY A 132 -10.63 -11.37 6.88
CA GLY A 132 -10.44 -12.21 8.06
C GLY A 132 -9.08 -12.02 8.74
N ASN A 133 -8.55 -10.80 8.81
CA ASN A 133 -7.29 -10.55 9.48
C ASN A 133 -7.45 -10.66 11.01
N SER A 134 -7.08 -11.82 11.56
CA SER A 134 -7.12 -12.11 13.00
C SER A 134 -5.83 -11.73 13.75
N GLN A 135 -4.81 -11.25 13.04
CA GLN A 135 -3.49 -10.97 13.64
C GLN A 135 -3.43 -9.61 14.36
N VAL A 136 -4.43 -8.76 14.16
CA VAL A 136 -4.48 -7.45 14.83
C VAL A 136 -4.95 -7.64 16.27
N PRO A 137 -4.16 -7.19 17.27
CA PRO A 137 -4.56 -7.28 18.68
C PRO A 137 -5.84 -6.50 18.93
N LYS A 138 -6.75 -7.07 19.71
CA LYS A 138 -7.99 -6.39 20.12
C LYS A 138 -7.82 -5.51 21.35
N ASP A 139 -6.78 -5.78 22.14
CA ASP A 139 -6.57 -5.15 23.45
C ASP A 139 -5.51 -4.04 23.43
N ASP A 140 -4.99 -3.68 22.26
CA ASP A 140 -4.02 -2.60 22.12
C ASP A 140 -4.73 -1.30 21.72
N SER A 141 -4.77 -0.33 22.63
CA SER A 141 -5.42 0.97 22.40
C SER A 141 -4.76 1.82 21.30
N ASN A 142 -3.52 1.51 20.93
CA ASN A 142 -2.75 2.23 19.90
C ASN A 142 -2.88 1.62 18.51
N ILE A 143 -3.46 0.43 18.39
CA ILE A 143 -3.62 -0.27 17.10
C ILE A 143 -5.06 -0.77 16.99
N GLU A 144 -5.67 -0.55 15.85
CA GLU A 144 -6.99 -1.10 15.54
C GLU A 144 -7.00 -1.66 14.13
N LYS A 145 -7.81 -2.68 13.89
CA LYS A 145 -8.00 -3.22 12.56
C LYS A 145 -8.70 -2.20 11.67
N GLY A 146 -8.05 -1.85 10.57
CA GLY A 146 -8.62 -1.02 9.51
C GLY A 146 -8.99 -1.87 8.31
N SER A 147 -10.07 -1.51 7.65
CA SER A 147 -10.56 -2.15 6.43
C SER A 147 -10.66 -1.13 5.30
N LEU A 148 -10.17 -1.52 4.13
CA LEU A 148 -10.34 -0.78 2.88
C LEU A 148 -11.01 -1.71 1.87
N ILE A 149 -12.18 -1.32 1.38
CA ILE A 149 -12.93 -2.05 0.37
C ILE A 149 -13.04 -1.16 -0.87
N ILE A 150 -12.61 -1.65 -2.03
CA ILE A 150 -12.72 -0.97 -3.31
C ILE A 150 -13.66 -1.78 -4.21
N TYR A 151 -14.49 -1.09 -4.96
CA TYR A 151 -15.39 -1.72 -5.93
C TYR A 151 -15.47 -0.91 -7.23
N VAL A 152 -15.54 -1.67 -8.31
CA VAL A 152 -15.76 -1.18 -9.67
C VAL A 152 -17.10 -1.71 -10.14
N PHE A 153 -17.94 -0.80 -10.66
CA PHE A 153 -19.25 -1.10 -11.22
C PHE A 153 -19.24 -0.86 -12.72
N GLU A 154 -19.99 -1.64 -13.47
CA GLU A 154 -20.41 -1.24 -14.81
C GLU A 154 -21.54 -0.22 -14.69
N ASN A 155 -21.31 0.98 -15.20
CA ASN A 155 -22.17 2.13 -14.92
C ASN A 155 -23.62 2.00 -15.46
N LYS A 156 -23.81 1.22 -16.53
CA LYS A 156 -25.14 1.03 -17.15
C LYS A 156 -26.01 0.03 -16.39
N THR A 157 -25.41 -1.02 -15.86
CA THR A 157 -26.12 -2.15 -15.24
C THR A 157 -26.06 -2.10 -13.72
N ASN A 158 -25.13 -1.34 -13.14
CA ASN A 158 -24.74 -1.36 -11.74
C ASN A 158 -24.18 -2.72 -11.26
N ASP A 159 -23.79 -3.58 -12.19
CA ASP A 159 -23.16 -4.83 -11.83
C ASP A 159 -21.76 -4.59 -11.27
N ILE A 160 -21.41 -5.32 -10.21
CA ILE A 160 -20.07 -5.25 -9.64
C ILE A 160 -19.12 -6.05 -10.52
N VAL A 161 -18.22 -5.33 -11.19
CA VAL A 161 -17.19 -5.89 -12.08
C VAL A 161 -16.03 -6.47 -11.30
N TRP A 162 -15.59 -5.72 -10.29
CA TRP A 162 -14.50 -6.11 -9.42
C TRP A 162 -14.68 -5.49 -8.05
N ARG A 163 -14.31 -6.23 -7.04
CA ARG A 163 -14.24 -5.77 -5.66
C ARG A 163 -13.05 -6.39 -4.97
N SER A 164 -12.40 -5.63 -4.13
CA SER A 164 -11.29 -6.09 -3.30
C SER A 164 -11.43 -5.51 -1.91
N ALA A 165 -11.10 -6.29 -0.90
CA ALA A 165 -11.06 -5.86 0.48
C ALA A 165 -9.69 -6.18 1.08
N ALA A 166 -9.12 -5.22 1.78
CA ALA A 166 -7.89 -5.37 2.54
C ALA A 166 -8.16 -5.05 4.01
N GLN A 167 -7.54 -5.82 4.91
CA GLN A 167 -7.54 -5.57 6.34
C GLN A 167 -6.12 -5.58 6.89
N ALA A 168 -5.79 -4.57 7.68
CA ALA A 168 -4.49 -4.44 8.34
C ALA A 168 -4.63 -3.74 9.69
N GLY A 169 -3.64 -3.90 10.58
CA GLY A 169 -3.56 -3.09 11.79
C GLY A 169 -3.24 -1.63 11.45
N VAL A 170 -3.95 -0.69 11.99
CA VAL A 170 -3.73 0.76 11.85
C VAL A 170 -3.16 1.27 13.18
N ALA A 171 -1.86 1.56 13.21
CA ALA A 171 -1.22 2.18 14.36
C ALA A 171 -1.49 3.70 14.32
N PHE A 172 -1.97 4.25 15.43
CA PHE A 172 -2.39 5.66 15.47
C PHE A 172 -1.23 6.63 15.58
N ASP A 173 -0.12 6.18 16.16
CA ASP A 173 1.13 6.93 16.30
C ASP A 173 2.07 6.82 15.09
N MET A 174 1.67 6.09 14.04
CA MET A 174 2.50 5.89 12.85
C MET A 174 2.69 7.21 12.08
N PRO A 175 3.94 7.63 11.80
CA PRO A 175 4.24 8.80 10.98
C PRO A 175 3.61 8.73 9.59
N MET A 176 3.27 9.89 9.00
CA MET A 176 2.58 9.94 7.71
C MET A 176 3.40 9.40 6.53
N ASP A 177 4.72 9.50 6.55
CA ASP A 177 5.62 8.93 5.55
C ASP A 177 5.61 7.40 5.57
N GLU A 178 5.67 6.79 6.75
CA GLU A 178 5.52 5.33 6.90
C GLU A 178 4.11 4.87 6.52
N ARG A 179 3.08 5.58 6.95
CA ARG A 179 1.69 5.33 6.60
C ARG A 179 1.48 5.36 5.09
N LYS A 180 2.13 6.31 4.40
CA LYS A 180 2.11 6.43 2.95
C LYS A 180 2.66 5.17 2.28
N VAL A 181 3.87 4.75 2.64
CA VAL A 181 4.52 3.53 2.08
C VAL A 181 3.61 2.31 2.28
N ARG A 182 2.96 2.22 3.43
CA ARG A 182 2.08 1.12 3.75
C ARG A 182 0.81 1.12 2.91
N ILE A 183 0.14 2.27 2.76
CA ILE A 183 -1.04 2.42 1.92
C ILE A 183 -0.71 2.13 0.45
N GLU A 184 0.41 2.63 -0.06
CA GLU A 184 0.88 2.35 -1.41
C GLU A 184 1.04 0.84 -1.65
N ARG A 185 1.67 0.13 -0.72
CA ARG A 185 1.87 -1.33 -0.82
C ARG A 185 0.55 -2.10 -0.79
N VAL A 186 -0.34 -1.80 0.14
CA VAL A 186 -1.64 -2.48 0.26
C VAL A 186 -2.48 -2.27 -0.99
N LEU A 187 -2.53 -1.04 -1.50
CA LEU A 187 -3.27 -0.74 -2.73
C LEU A 187 -2.66 -1.42 -3.96
N ALA A 188 -1.34 -1.44 -4.08
CA ALA A 188 -0.68 -2.19 -5.15
C ALA A 188 -1.04 -3.68 -5.11
N GLU A 189 -1.06 -4.31 -3.93
CA GLU A 189 -1.46 -5.71 -3.74
C GLU A 189 -2.92 -5.93 -4.13
N MET A 190 -3.84 -5.07 -3.67
CA MET A 190 -5.26 -5.14 -4.06
C MET A 190 -5.43 -5.09 -5.58
N PHE A 191 -4.76 -4.16 -6.25
CA PHE A 191 -4.87 -3.98 -7.71
C PHE A 191 -4.13 -5.03 -8.54
N GLN A 192 -3.27 -5.89 -7.96
CA GLN A 192 -2.71 -7.04 -8.69
C GLN A 192 -3.81 -7.98 -9.17
N THR A 193 -4.92 -8.06 -8.44
CA THR A 193 -6.07 -8.92 -8.76
C THR A 193 -7.02 -8.30 -9.78
N PHE A 194 -6.89 -7.02 -10.10
CA PHE A 194 -7.71 -6.33 -11.09
C PHE A 194 -7.15 -6.56 -12.49
N THR A 195 -7.84 -7.40 -13.26
CA THR A 195 -7.43 -7.77 -14.61
C THR A 195 -8.03 -6.83 -15.65
N VAL A 196 -7.14 -6.28 -16.50
CA VAL A 196 -7.49 -5.48 -17.68
C VAL A 196 -6.92 -6.22 -18.91
N THR A 197 -7.76 -6.45 -19.91
CA THR A 197 -7.40 -7.14 -21.15
C THR A 197 -6.91 -6.14 -22.21
N GLU A 198 -6.26 -6.65 -23.25
CA GLU A 198 -5.84 -5.86 -24.40
C GLU A 198 -7.03 -5.19 -25.11
#